data_17ca2dada5cc1b7a6537ab02c0307677
#
_entry.id   17ca2dada5cc1b7a6537ab02c0307677
#
_cell.length_a   1.000
_cell.length_b   1.000
_cell.length_c   1.000
_cell.angle_alpha   90.00
_cell.angle_beta   90.00
_cell.angle_gamma   90.00
#
_symmetry.space_group_name_H-M   'P 1'
#
loop_
_entity.id
_entity.type
_entity.pdbx_description
1 polymer ?
#
loop_
_entity_poly.entity_id
_entity_poly.type
_entity_poly.pdbx_seq_one_letter_code
_entity_poly.pdbx_strand_id
1 'polypeptide(L)'
;MEEIAQVYARSLFEVAQEHDRLDEVRDQIGQFSDALGESRDLQTFFFSPYFSTEEKKKGLASALDGADPVVENFLALLIENHRMPVLFRVRRELDQMWREVNKLLPVQITSAVELDKAVTQQIGDEIGRQTGRTVELTSTVDPDVLGGLVVRVGNSILDASIRTRLERLRKQVARA
;
A
#
# COMPACT_ATOMS: atom_id res chain seq x y z
N MET A 1 7.14 1.01 -17.42
CA MET A 1 5.84 0.64 -16.83
C MET A 1 5.57 1.35 -15.49
N GLU A 2 6.60 1.70 -14.74
CA GLU A 2 6.48 2.47 -13.49
C GLU A 2 5.99 3.91 -13.75
N GLU A 3 6.62 4.63 -14.68
CA GLU A 3 6.23 5.99 -15.08
C GLU A 3 4.77 6.08 -15.52
N ILE A 4 4.28 5.07 -16.25
CA ILE A 4 2.89 5.02 -16.71
C ILE A 4 1.93 4.90 -15.52
N ALA A 5 2.26 4.05 -14.52
CA ALA A 5 1.45 3.88 -13.33
C ALA A 5 1.37 5.19 -12.51
N GLN A 6 2.50 5.90 -12.40
CA GLN A 6 2.54 7.19 -11.71
C GLN A 6 1.69 8.26 -12.40
N VAL A 7 1.71 8.33 -13.74
CA VAL A 7 0.87 9.28 -14.48
C VAL A 7 -0.60 8.98 -14.26
N TYR A 8 -1.02 7.70 -14.36
CA TYR A 8 -2.40 7.31 -14.14
C TYR A 8 -2.85 7.54 -12.68
N ALA A 9 -2.00 7.18 -11.71
CA ALA A 9 -2.30 7.40 -10.30
C ALA A 9 -2.45 8.89 -9.97
N ARG A 10 -1.56 9.74 -10.52
CA ARG A 10 -1.63 11.18 -10.33
C ARG A 10 -2.91 11.77 -10.93
N SER A 11 -3.25 11.40 -12.16
CA SER A 11 -4.47 11.88 -12.79
C SER A 11 -5.72 11.46 -12.03
N LEU A 12 -5.77 10.19 -11.58
CA LEU A 12 -6.89 9.70 -10.76
C LEU A 12 -6.97 10.44 -9.42
N PHE A 13 -5.82 10.66 -8.77
CA PHE A 13 -5.72 11.39 -7.51
C PHE A 13 -6.23 12.83 -7.64
N GLU A 14 -5.78 13.56 -8.66
CA GLU A 14 -6.18 14.96 -8.91
C GLU A 14 -7.69 15.07 -9.16
N VAL A 15 -8.26 14.20 -10.00
CA VAL A 15 -9.71 14.16 -10.27
C VAL A 15 -10.49 13.80 -9.02
N ALA A 16 -10.06 12.79 -8.27
CA ALA A 16 -10.75 12.39 -7.04
C ALA A 16 -10.69 13.47 -5.95
N GLN A 17 -9.57 14.19 -5.85
CA GLN A 17 -9.40 15.31 -4.93
C GLN A 17 -10.26 16.52 -5.33
N GLU A 18 -10.35 16.83 -6.62
CA GLU A 18 -11.19 17.93 -7.13
C GLU A 18 -12.68 17.72 -6.82
N HIS A 19 -13.12 16.46 -6.76
CA HIS A 19 -14.48 16.09 -6.44
C HIS A 19 -14.73 15.78 -4.95
N ASP A 20 -13.73 15.97 -4.07
CA ASP A 20 -13.79 15.62 -2.64
C ASP A 20 -14.14 14.13 -2.38
N ARG A 21 -13.74 13.23 -3.29
CA ARG A 21 -14.06 11.79 -3.23
C ARG A 21 -12.83 10.89 -3.15
N LEU A 22 -11.71 11.43 -2.72
CA LEU A 22 -10.44 10.71 -2.74
C LEU A 22 -10.48 9.42 -1.91
N ASP A 23 -11.10 9.45 -0.74
CA ASP A 23 -11.23 8.28 0.14
C ASP A 23 -12.08 7.18 -0.50
N GLU A 24 -13.24 7.57 -1.07
CA GLU A 24 -14.17 6.65 -1.72
C GLU A 24 -13.55 6.01 -2.98
N VAL A 25 -12.93 6.81 -3.83
CA VAL A 25 -12.24 6.35 -5.04
C VAL A 25 -11.10 5.40 -4.68
N ARG A 26 -10.29 5.75 -3.68
CA ARG A 26 -9.20 4.91 -3.21
C ARG A 26 -9.70 3.56 -2.71
N ASP A 27 -10.75 3.55 -1.89
CA ASP A 27 -11.29 2.32 -1.31
C ASP A 27 -11.90 1.42 -2.39
N GLN A 28 -12.64 1.98 -3.35
CA GLN A 28 -13.21 1.22 -4.46
C GLN A 28 -12.14 0.64 -5.40
N ILE A 29 -11.10 1.42 -5.75
CA ILE A 29 -9.95 0.92 -6.51
C ILE A 29 -9.24 -0.18 -5.73
N GLY A 30 -9.12 -0.04 -4.40
CA GLY A 30 -8.58 -1.05 -3.51
C GLY A 30 -9.37 -2.36 -3.60
N GLN A 31 -10.68 -2.31 -3.36
CA GLN A 31 -11.57 -3.49 -3.41
C GLN A 31 -11.53 -4.19 -4.76
N PHE A 32 -11.59 -3.43 -5.85
CA PHE A 32 -11.51 -4.02 -7.21
C PHE A 32 -10.15 -4.66 -7.48
N SER A 33 -9.07 -4.01 -7.04
CA SER A 33 -7.71 -4.55 -7.16
C SER A 33 -7.53 -5.84 -6.35
N ASP A 34 -8.10 -5.93 -5.14
CA ASP A 34 -8.04 -7.13 -4.30
C ASP A 34 -8.85 -8.27 -4.92
N ALA A 35 -10.07 -8.02 -5.39
CA ALA A 35 -10.87 -8.99 -6.10
C ALA A 35 -10.16 -9.55 -7.35
N LEU A 36 -9.49 -8.68 -8.12
CA LEU A 36 -8.64 -9.10 -9.23
C LEU A 36 -7.44 -9.94 -8.76
N GLY A 37 -6.82 -9.58 -7.64
CA GLY A 37 -5.66 -10.29 -7.08
C GLY A 37 -6.01 -11.71 -6.63
N GLU A 38 -7.20 -11.91 -6.10
CA GLU A 38 -7.68 -13.19 -5.55
C GLU A 38 -8.25 -14.13 -6.61
N SER A 39 -8.71 -13.62 -7.75
CA SER A 39 -9.38 -14.42 -8.80
C SER A 39 -8.56 -14.51 -10.09
N ARG A 40 -8.07 -15.72 -10.38
CA ARG A 40 -7.39 -16.02 -11.65
C ARG A 40 -8.31 -15.84 -12.87
N ASP A 41 -9.59 -16.13 -12.72
CA ASP A 41 -10.56 -16.00 -13.79
C ASP A 41 -10.79 -14.54 -14.18
N LEU A 42 -10.89 -13.65 -13.17
CA LEU A 42 -10.97 -12.21 -13.41
C LEU A 42 -9.69 -11.67 -14.06
N GLN A 43 -8.51 -12.11 -13.58
CA GLN A 43 -7.25 -11.74 -14.22
C GLN A 43 -7.21 -12.19 -15.68
N THR A 44 -7.58 -13.45 -15.95
CA THR A 44 -7.63 -13.97 -17.31
C THR A 44 -8.61 -13.18 -18.17
N PHE A 45 -9.79 -12.84 -17.66
CA PHE A 45 -10.78 -12.05 -18.37
C PHE A 45 -10.24 -10.64 -18.70
N PHE A 46 -9.75 -9.91 -17.72
CA PHE A 46 -9.35 -8.51 -17.91
C PHE A 46 -7.98 -8.35 -18.59
N PHE A 47 -7.04 -9.29 -18.39
CA PHE A 47 -5.67 -9.13 -18.90
C PHE A 47 -5.45 -9.82 -20.26
N SER A 48 -6.21 -10.86 -20.56
CA SER A 48 -6.08 -11.61 -21.82
C SER A 48 -6.53 -10.79 -23.02
N PRO A 49 -5.81 -10.82 -24.14
CA PRO A 49 -6.26 -10.23 -25.40
C PRO A 49 -7.40 -10.99 -26.06
N TYR A 50 -7.80 -12.15 -25.50
CA TYR A 50 -8.86 -13.00 -26.05
C TYR A 50 -10.24 -12.36 -25.97
N PHE A 51 -10.47 -11.55 -24.93
CA PHE A 51 -11.72 -10.83 -24.74
C PHE A 51 -11.61 -9.43 -25.34
N SER A 52 -12.65 -9.06 -26.08
CA SER A 52 -12.75 -7.73 -26.68
C SER A 52 -12.89 -6.63 -25.61
N THR A 53 -12.54 -5.40 -25.99
CA THR A 53 -12.73 -4.23 -25.12
C THR A 53 -14.20 -4.06 -24.71
N GLU A 54 -15.13 -4.34 -25.61
CA GLU A 54 -16.58 -4.27 -25.37
C GLU A 54 -17.05 -5.28 -24.31
N GLU A 55 -16.58 -6.53 -24.40
CA GLU A 55 -16.91 -7.57 -23.41
C GLU A 55 -16.37 -7.20 -22.04
N LYS A 56 -15.14 -6.73 -21.97
CA LYS A 56 -14.53 -6.29 -20.72
C LYS A 56 -15.26 -5.11 -20.10
N LYS A 57 -15.68 -4.12 -20.89
CA LYS A 57 -16.49 -2.99 -20.40
C LYS A 57 -17.84 -3.42 -19.86
N LYS A 58 -18.52 -4.35 -20.57
CA LYS A 58 -19.78 -4.91 -20.06
C LYS A 58 -19.60 -5.66 -18.75
N GLY A 59 -18.55 -6.48 -18.65
CA GLY A 59 -18.20 -7.16 -17.40
C GLY A 59 -17.89 -6.18 -16.28
N LEU A 60 -17.14 -5.10 -16.58
CA LEU A 60 -16.83 -4.04 -15.62
C LEU A 60 -18.10 -3.35 -15.11
N ALA A 61 -18.98 -2.92 -16.00
CA ALA A 61 -20.24 -2.26 -15.65
C ALA A 61 -21.14 -3.14 -14.75
N SER A 62 -21.16 -4.46 -15.01
CA SER A 62 -21.90 -5.40 -14.16
C SER A 62 -21.25 -5.62 -12.79
N ALA A 63 -19.94 -5.47 -12.68
CA ALA A 63 -19.19 -5.67 -11.44
C ALA A 63 -19.20 -4.41 -10.55
N LEU A 64 -19.36 -3.22 -11.14
CA LEU A 64 -19.28 -1.91 -10.49
C LEU A 64 -20.65 -1.23 -10.35
N ASP A 65 -21.73 -2.00 -10.22
CA ASP A 65 -23.06 -1.42 -10.03
C ASP A 65 -23.11 -0.54 -8.76
N GLY A 66 -23.33 0.76 -8.96
CA GLY A 66 -23.30 1.76 -7.88
C GLY A 66 -21.92 2.28 -7.48
N ALA A 67 -20.85 2.00 -8.24
CA ALA A 67 -19.54 2.58 -8.00
C ALA A 67 -19.47 4.07 -8.39
N ASP A 68 -18.43 4.74 -7.90
CA ASP A 68 -18.15 6.13 -8.26
C ASP A 68 -17.85 6.25 -9.76
N PRO A 69 -18.46 7.21 -10.48
CA PRO A 69 -18.21 7.42 -11.90
C PRO A 69 -16.75 7.65 -12.25
N VAL A 70 -15.95 8.20 -11.33
CA VAL A 70 -14.50 8.42 -11.52
C VAL A 70 -13.80 7.05 -11.60
N VAL A 71 -14.19 6.10 -10.76
CA VAL A 71 -13.64 4.73 -10.75
C VAL A 71 -14.03 3.97 -12.02
N GLU A 72 -15.32 4.03 -12.40
CA GLU A 72 -15.80 3.38 -13.63
C GLU A 72 -15.07 3.89 -14.87
N ASN A 73 -14.99 5.22 -15.03
CA ASN A 73 -14.31 5.85 -16.16
C ASN A 73 -12.81 5.52 -16.18
N PHE A 74 -12.17 5.50 -15.02
CA PHE A 74 -10.76 5.18 -14.91
C PHE A 74 -10.46 3.73 -15.32
N LEU A 75 -11.24 2.77 -14.82
CA LEU A 75 -11.09 1.36 -15.18
C LEU A 75 -11.43 1.10 -16.65
N ALA A 76 -12.46 1.76 -17.19
CA ALA A 76 -12.78 1.71 -18.61
C ALA A 76 -11.62 2.24 -19.47
N LEU A 77 -10.99 3.32 -19.06
CA LEU A 77 -9.80 3.88 -19.72
C LEU A 77 -8.62 2.89 -19.73
N LEU A 78 -8.40 2.17 -18.62
CA LEU A 78 -7.37 1.12 -18.56
C LEU A 78 -7.67 -0.04 -19.49
N ILE A 79 -8.95 -0.42 -19.64
CA ILE A 79 -9.39 -1.47 -20.58
C ILE A 79 -9.13 -1.02 -22.01
N GLU A 80 -9.55 0.19 -22.40
CA GLU A 80 -9.36 0.75 -23.73
C GLU A 80 -7.90 0.78 -24.16
N ASN A 81 -7.03 1.16 -23.23
CA ASN A 81 -5.60 1.20 -23.48
C ASN A 81 -4.87 -0.13 -23.32
N HIS A 82 -5.59 -1.23 -23.06
CA HIS A 82 -5.01 -2.55 -22.76
C HIS A 82 -4.00 -2.54 -21.61
N ARG A 83 -4.27 -1.71 -20.59
CA ARG A 83 -3.36 -1.46 -19.45
C ARG A 83 -3.89 -1.94 -18.10
N MET A 84 -4.90 -2.79 -18.08
CA MET A 84 -5.44 -3.35 -16.83
C MET A 84 -4.38 -3.94 -15.87
N PRO A 85 -3.31 -4.61 -16.34
CA PRO A 85 -2.25 -5.11 -15.44
C PRO A 85 -1.50 -3.99 -14.67
N VAL A 86 -1.60 -2.73 -15.10
CA VAL A 86 -0.97 -1.59 -14.41
C VAL A 86 -1.75 -1.21 -13.14
N LEU A 87 -3.00 -1.63 -12.99
CA LEU A 87 -3.89 -1.28 -11.88
C LEU A 87 -3.26 -1.51 -10.49
N PHE A 88 -2.59 -2.66 -10.29
CA PHE A 88 -1.92 -2.96 -9.01
C PHE A 88 -0.84 -1.94 -8.63
N ARG A 89 -0.17 -1.38 -9.63
CA ARG A 89 0.84 -0.34 -9.41
C ARG A 89 0.18 1.02 -9.18
N VAL A 90 -0.85 1.33 -9.96
CA VAL A 90 -1.66 2.55 -9.77
C VAL A 90 -2.21 2.62 -8.36
N ARG A 91 -2.80 1.52 -7.85
CA ARG A 91 -3.27 1.45 -6.47
C ARG A 91 -2.18 1.80 -5.47
N ARG A 92 -0.97 1.24 -5.62
CA ARG A 92 0.15 1.50 -4.71
C ARG A 92 0.58 2.97 -4.72
N GLU A 93 0.69 3.57 -5.91
CA GLU A 93 1.02 4.98 -6.06
C GLU A 93 -0.08 5.89 -5.49
N LEU A 94 -1.35 5.55 -5.74
CA LEU A 94 -2.51 6.26 -5.19
C LEU A 94 -2.52 6.22 -3.65
N ASP A 95 -2.27 5.05 -3.06
CA ASP A 95 -2.15 4.89 -1.61
C ASP A 95 -1.00 5.71 -1.03
N GLN A 96 0.12 5.80 -1.75
CA GLN A 96 1.25 6.61 -1.32
C GLN A 96 0.89 8.11 -1.33
N MET A 97 0.30 8.62 -2.42
CA MET A 97 -0.14 10.01 -2.52
C MET A 97 -1.17 10.36 -1.45
N TRP A 98 -2.11 9.45 -1.20
CA TRP A 98 -3.12 9.62 -0.15
C TRP A 98 -2.49 9.74 1.24
N ARG A 99 -1.50 8.89 1.58
CA ARG A 99 -0.75 8.97 2.84
C ARG A 99 0.02 10.29 2.97
N GLU A 100 0.60 10.77 1.89
CA GLU A 100 1.35 12.04 1.88
C GLU A 100 0.42 13.22 2.20
N VAL A 101 -0.75 13.29 1.59
CA VAL A 101 -1.74 14.35 1.83
C VAL A 101 -2.32 14.27 3.24
N ASN A 102 -2.62 13.07 3.72
CA ASN A 102 -3.12 12.86 5.07
C ASN A 102 -2.02 12.89 6.14
N LYS A 103 -0.76 13.17 5.75
CA LYS A 103 0.41 13.19 6.64
C LYS A 103 0.58 11.89 7.43
N LEU A 104 0.15 10.78 6.87
CA LEU A 104 0.28 9.46 7.49
C LEU A 104 1.70 8.94 7.35
N LEU A 105 2.24 8.44 8.44
CA LEU A 105 3.56 7.84 8.50
C LEU A 105 3.40 6.33 8.78
N PRO A 106 3.62 5.46 7.79
CA PRO A 106 3.56 4.02 8.03
C PRO A 106 4.74 3.61 8.93
N VAL A 107 4.40 2.97 10.04
CA VAL A 107 5.36 2.42 11.00
C VAL A 107 5.09 0.93 11.19
N GLN A 108 6.05 0.11 10.81
CA GLN A 108 6.00 -1.32 11.00
C GLN A 108 6.92 -1.71 12.16
N ILE A 109 6.36 -2.40 13.15
CA ILE A 109 7.10 -2.94 14.29
C ILE A 109 7.19 -4.45 14.11
N THR A 110 8.42 -4.97 14.07
CA THR A 110 8.67 -6.42 14.05
C THR A 110 9.32 -6.83 15.37
N SER A 111 8.76 -7.82 16.05
CA SER A 111 9.23 -8.30 17.34
C SER A 111 9.28 -9.82 17.40
N ALA A 112 10.10 -10.37 18.29
CA ALA A 112 10.21 -11.83 18.51
C ALA A 112 8.95 -12.44 19.16
N VAL A 113 8.18 -11.63 19.89
CA VAL A 113 6.97 -12.02 20.62
C VAL A 113 5.88 -10.97 20.40
N GLU A 114 4.65 -11.36 20.63
CA GLU A 114 3.52 -10.43 20.54
C GLU A 114 3.69 -9.28 21.55
N LEU A 115 3.59 -8.06 21.07
CA LEU A 115 3.70 -6.86 21.89
C LEU A 115 2.33 -6.48 22.45
N ASP A 116 2.34 -6.01 23.70
CA ASP A 116 1.17 -5.40 24.28
C ASP A 116 0.72 -4.19 23.44
N LYS A 117 -0.60 -4.09 23.24
CA LYS A 117 -1.22 -2.97 22.53
C LYS A 117 -0.83 -1.61 23.11
N ALA A 118 -0.69 -1.53 24.44
CA ALA A 118 -0.27 -0.30 25.12
C ALA A 118 1.15 0.11 24.73
N VAL A 119 2.08 -0.83 24.63
CA VAL A 119 3.48 -0.58 24.22
C VAL A 119 3.53 -0.16 22.75
N THR A 120 2.78 -0.85 21.90
CA THR A 120 2.69 -0.52 20.47
C THR A 120 2.16 0.90 20.27
N GLN A 121 1.10 1.26 21.01
CA GLN A 121 0.52 2.60 20.95
C GLN A 121 1.50 3.68 21.44
N GLN A 122 2.22 3.44 22.54
CA GLN A 122 3.23 4.39 23.06
C GLN A 122 4.34 4.65 22.05
N ILE A 123 4.80 3.62 21.33
CA ILE A 123 5.80 3.77 20.26
C ILE A 123 5.24 4.67 19.15
N GLY A 124 4.01 4.44 18.74
CA GLY A 124 3.34 5.25 17.73
C GLY A 124 3.18 6.71 18.12
N ASP A 125 2.72 6.97 19.35
CA ASP A 125 2.53 8.31 19.89
C ASP A 125 3.85 9.08 19.99
N GLU A 126 4.94 8.40 20.36
CA GLU A 126 6.27 9.01 20.44
C GLU A 126 6.80 9.38 19.05
N ILE A 127 6.67 8.48 18.08
CA ILE A 127 7.05 8.74 16.69
C ILE A 127 6.19 9.87 16.11
N GLY A 128 4.88 9.86 16.36
CA GLY A 128 3.96 10.90 15.95
C GLY A 128 4.33 12.27 16.48
N ARG A 129 4.68 12.34 17.77
CA ARG A 129 5.15 13.61 18.41
C ARG A 129 6.46 14.12 17.80
N GLN A 130 7.41 13.24 17.52
CA GLN A 130 8.70 13.63 16.96
C GLN A 130 8.63 14.05 15.50
N THR A 131 7.72 13.45 14.72
CA THR A 131 7.60 13.69 13.28
C THR A 131 6.53 14.69 12.91
N GLY A 132 5.60 15.01 13.83
CA GLY A 132 4.43 15.85 13.55
C GLY A 132 3.44 15.21 12.59
N ARG A 133 3.46 13.86 12.44
CA ARG A 133 2.63 13.08 11.54
C ARG A 133 1.73 12.12 12.30
N THR A 134 0.60 11.79 11.71
CA THR A 134 -0.25 10.70 12.21
C THR A 134 0.40 9.36 11.86
N VAL A 135 0.57 8.49 12.84
CA VAL A 135 1.25 7.20 12.67
C VAL A 135 0.25 6.09 12.37
N GLU A 136 0.48 5.40 11.26
CA GLU A 136 -0.23 4.16 10.93
C GLU A 136 0.64 2.97 11.37
N LEU A 137 0.24 2.30 12.46
CA LEU A 137 1.01 1.22 13.07
C LEU A 137 0.61 -0.15 12.56
N THR A 138 1.61 -0.93 12.17
CA THR A 138 1.47 -2.37 11.89
C THR A 138 2.45 -3.14 12.76
N SER A 139 1.97 -4.14 13.50
CA SER A 139 2.81 -5.03 14.31
C SER A 139 2.85 -6.43 13.70
N THR A 140 4.06 -6.97 13.57
CA THR A 140 4.29 -8.33 13.04
C THR A 140 5.20 -9.09 14.00
N VAL A 141 4.86 -10.34 14.26
CA VAL A 141 5.72 -11.24 15.06
C VAL A 141 6.60 -12.03 14.10
N ASP A 142 7.91 -11.96 14.32
CA ASP A 142 8.91 -12.72 13.57
C ASP A 142 9.88 -13.42 14.54
N PRO A 143 9.78 -14.74 14.68
CA PRO A 143 10.66 -15.52 15.57
C PRO A 143 12.16 -15.43 15.22
N ASP A 144 12.49 -15.07 13.98
CA ASP A 144 13.89 -14.90 13.55
C ASP A 144 14.55 -13.65 14.14
N VAL A 145 13.77 -12.73 14.68
CA VAL A 145 14.24 -11.67 15.56
C VAL A 145 14.55 -12.27 16.93
N LEU A 146 15.81 -12.63 17.19
CA LEU A 146 16.28 -13.29 18.43
C LEU A 146 15.95 -12.54 19.75
N GLY A 147 15.18 -11.45 19.69
CA GLY A 147 14.77 -10.56 20.77
C GLY A 147 15.03 -9.10 20.42
N GLY A 148 14.30 -8.21 21.10
CA GLY A 148 14.28 -6.78 20.78
C GLY A 148 13.24 -6.41 19.75
N LEU A 149 13.39 -5.24 19.15
CA LEU A 149 12.44 -4.65 18.20
C LEU A 149 13.17 -4.19 16.93
N VAL A 150 12.55 -4.40 15.80
CA VAL A 150 12.89 -3.74 14.54
C VAL A 150 11.73 -2.81 14.20
N VAL A 151 12.00 -1.51 14.13
CA VAL A 151 10.98 -0.51 13.80
C VAL A 151 11.31 0.10 12.45
N ARG A 152 10.42 -0.05 11.49
CA ARG A 152 10.51 0.57 10.17
C ARG A 152 9.60 1.78 10.13
N VAL A 153 10.18 2.95 9.90
CA VAL A 153 9.49 4.23 9.82
C VAL A 153 9.66 4.76 8.39
N GLY A 154 8.64 4.58 7.54
CA GLY A 154 8.78 4.89 6.12
C GLY A 154 9.97 4.17 5.48
N ASN A 155 10.96 4.92 4.99
CA ASN A 155 12.19 4.36 4.41
C ASN A 155 13.33 4.13 5.43
N SER A 156 13.15 4.52 6.68
CA SER A 156 14.17 4.36 7.73
C SER A 156 13.92 3.09 8.54
N ILE A 157 15.00 2.37 8.88
CA ILE A 157 14.94 1.18 9.72
C ILE A 157 15.74 1.43 10.98
N LEU A 158 15.08 1.31 12.13
CA LEU A 158 15.67 1.33 13.45
C LEU A 158 15.72 -0.12 13.97
N ASP A 159 16.86 -0.75 13.86
CA ASP A 159 17.07 -2.11 14.32
C ASP A 159 17.72 -2.10 15.72
N ALA A 160 16.88 -2.36 16.72
CA ALA A 160 17.26 -2.52 18.13
C ALA A 160 17.26 -4.01 18.55
N SER A 161 17.39 -4.95 17.61
CA SER A 161 17.45 -6.37 17.90
C SER A 161 18.72 -6.76 18.65
N ILE A 162 18.61 -7.84 19.44
CA ILE A 162 19.77 -8.42 20.17
C ILE A 162 20.82 -8.90 19.15
N ARG A 163 20.42 -9.42 18.00
CA ARG A 163 21.32 -9.82 16.91
C ARG A 163 22.24 -8.66 16.50
N THR A 164 21.69 -7.51 16.17
CA THR A 164 22.45 -6.33 15.76
C THR A 164 23.34 -5.80 16.89
N ARG A 165 22.89 -5.87 18.14
CA ARG A 165 23.72 -5.54 19.30
C ARG A 165 24.94 -6.47 19.44
N LEU A 166 24.74 -7.78 19.30
CA LEU A 166 25.81 -8.77 19.36
C LEU A 166 26.80 -8.62 18.20
N GLU A 167 26.31 -8.36 16.99
CA GLU A 167 27.18 -8.11 15.83
C GLU A 167 28.02 -6.85 16.00
N ARG A 168 27.46 -5.77 16.57
CA ARG A 168 28.22 -4.56 16.90
C ARG A 168 29.30 -4.83 17.95
N LEU A 169 28.98 -5.56 19.01
CA LEU A 169 29.95 -6.00 20.03
C LEU A 169 31.06 -6.85 19.43
N ARG A 170 30.70 -7.84 18.60
CA ARG A 170 31.70 -8.68 17.90
C ARG A 170 32.66 -7.87 17.04
N LYS A 171 32.13 -6.87 16.31
CA LYS A 171 32.96 -5.97 15.49
C LYS A 171 33.85 -5.06 16.33
N GLN A 172 33.40 -4.62 17.51
CA GLN A 172 34.22 -3.82 18.44
C GLN A 172 35.37 -4.63 19.02
N VAL A 173 35.10 -5.86 19.47
CA VAL A 173 36.12 -6.76 20.02
C VAL A 173 37.15 -7.19 18.97
N ALA A 174 36.71 -7.38 17.71
CA ALA A 174 37.63 -7.76 16.61
C ALA A 174 38.53 -6.60 16.13
N ARG A 175 38.26 -5.36 16.56
CA ARG A 175 39.06 -4.17 16.23
C ARG A 175 39.95 -3.68 17.36
N ALA A 176 39.84 -4.27 18.57
CA ALA A 176 40.67 -4.04 19.71
C ALA A 176 41.84 -5.04 19.80
#